data_6ce8e8f5d854ef2d9f73bcc49006333a
#
_entry.id   6ce8e8f5d854ef2d9f73bcc49006333a
#
_cell.length_a   1.000
_cell.length_b   1.000
_cell.length_c   1.000
_cell.angle_alpha   90.00
_cell.angle_beta   90.00
_cell.angle_gamma   90.00
#
_symmetry.space_group_name_H-M   'P 1'
#
loop_
_entity.id
_entity.type
_entity.pdbx_description
1 polymer ?
#
loop_
_entity_poly.entity_id
_entity_poly.type
_entity_poly.pdbx_seq_one_letter_code
_entity_poly.pdbx_strand_id
1 'polypeptide(L)'
;MSKTIFPRAVLFDLLTALLDSWTVWNSVAGSEAAGGMWRAEYLRLTYGCGAYVPYEQLVRTAARTAGLPDAAADTLDERWVELAAWSGAQEALDALQGRTKLAVVANCSERLGMLAAGRLNIPWDCVVTAETAGYYKPDPRPYRLALARIDVPAAEAAFVAGSGYDLFGARAVGLRTYWHNRVALKRPDRAPPANFESPTLDQLIPWLEGRLP
;
A
#
# COMPACT_ATOMS: atom_id res chain seq x y z
N MET A 1 -26.21 -4.13 19.49
CA MET A 1 -25.04 -3.61 18.76
C MET A 1 -23.85 -4.48 19.12
N SER A 2 -23.26 -5.21 18.19
CA SER A 2 -22.06 -6.01 18.44
C SER A 2 -20.92 -5.07 18.80
N LYS A 3 -20.27 -5.33 19.95
CA LYS A 3 -19.10 -4.54 20.39
C LYS A 3 -17.99 -4.76 19.36
N THR A 4 -17.60 -3.73 18.66
CA THR A 4 -16.45 -3.82 17.73
C THR A 4 -15.22 -4.15 18.56
N ILE A 5 -14.66 -5.34 18.34
CA ILE A 5 -13.43 -5.78 19.01
C ILE A 5 -12.27 -5.13 18.24
N PHE A 6 -11.29 -4.55 18.95
CA PHE A 6 -10.09 -4.00 18.37
C PHE A 6 -9.34 -5.11 17.59
N PRO A 7 -8.88 -4.86 16.36
CA PRO A 7 -8.30 -5.90 15.53
C PRO A 7 -6.97 -6.43 16.12
N ARG A 8 -6.73 -7.73 15.96
CA ARG A 8 -5.47 -8.39 16.36
C ARG A 8 -4.32 -8.04 15.42
N ALA A 9 -4.63 -7.58 14.20
CA ALA A 9 -3.64 -7.10 13.25
C ALA A 9 -4.16 -5.93 12.42
N VAL A 10 -3.27 -5.02 12.07
CA VAL A 10 -3.48 -3.99 11.05
C VAL A 10 -2.42 -4.17 9.97
N LEU A 11 -2.87 -4.44 8.76
CA LEU A 11 -2.02 -4.53 7.58
C LEU A 11 -2.09 -3.21 6.82
N PHE A 12 -0.98 -2.79 6.23
CA PHE A 12 -0.88 -1.52 5.51
C PHE A 12 -0.40 -1.72 4.09
N ASP A 13 -0.99 -1.00 3.13
CA ASP A 13 -0.22 -0.60 1.98
C ASP A 13 0.90 0.33 2.44
N LEU A 14 2.09 0.17 1.88
CA LEU A 14 3.25 0.92 2.32
C LEU A 14 3.42 2.23 1.53
N LEU A 15 3.43 2.08 0.20
CA LEU A 15 3.96 3.11 -0.70
C LEU A 15 2.99 4.28 -0.93
N THR A 16 1.71 4.10 -0.64
CA THR A 16 0.70 5.14 -0.84
C THR A 16 -0.18 5.38 0.39
N ALA A 17 -0.29 4.39 1.31
CA ALA A 17 -1.01 4.59 2.56
C ALA A 17 -0.15 5.23 3.66
N LEU A 18 1.12 4.87 3.75
CA LEU A 18 2.03 5.34 4.80
C LEU A 18 3.11 6.29 4.27
N LEU A 19 3.57 6.09 3.03
CA LEU A 19 4.64 6.86 2.41
C LEU A 19 4.13 7.66 1.21
N ASP A 20 4.72 8.83 1.00
CA ASP A 20 4.50 9.68 -0.17
C ASP A 20 5.38 9.26 -1.34
N SER A 21 5.00 8.19 -2.01
CA SER A 21 5.68 7.81 -3.24
C SER A 21 5.27 8.69 -4.43
N TRP A 22 4.15 9.44 -4.33
CA TRP A 22 3.70 10.33 -5.40
C TRP A 22 4.70 11.42 -5.70
N THR A 23 5.21 12.09 -4.66
CA THR A 23 6.19 13.17 -4.80
C THR A 23 7.47 12.69 -5.48
N VAL A 24 7.99 11.51 -5.13
CA VAL A 24 9.21 10.98 -5.75
C VAL A 24 8.97 10.63 -7.22
N TRP A 25 7.87 9.93 -7.54
CA TRP A 25 7.53 9.57 -8.92
C TRP A 25 7.33 10.81 -9.80
N ASN A 26 6.59 11.81 -9.31
CA ASN A 26 6.32 13.06 -10.03
C ASN A 26 7.59 13.87 -10.27
N SER A 27 8.47 13.93 -9.26
CA SER A 27 9.75 14.63 -9.35
C SER A 27 10.67 13.98 -10.38
N VAL A 28 10.76 12.65 -10.41
CA VAL A 28 11.57 11.93 -11.41
C VAL A 28 10.98 12.09 -12.82
N ALA A 29 9.67 12.07 -12.95
CA ALA A 29 8.99 12.26 -14.23
C ALA A 29 9.00 13.73 -14.72
N GLY A 30 9.40 14.68 -13.87
CA GLY A 30 9.47 16.11 -14.17
C GLY A 30 8.14 16.87 -14.02
N SER A 31 7.02 16.19 -13.79
CA SER A 31 5.73 16.81 -13.51
C SER A 31 4.73 15.82 -12.92
N GLU A 32 3.69 16.34 -12.26
CA GLU A 32 2.56 15.51 -11.76
C GLU A 32 1.85 14.77 -12.91
N ALA A 33 1.65 15.41 -14.05
CA ALA A 33 0.99 14.79 -15.20
C ALA A 33 1.80 13.61 -15.75
N ALA A 34 3.11 13.77 -15.93
CA ALA A 34 3.99 12.72 -16.41
C ALA A 34 4.12 11.58 -15.39
N GLY A 35 4.27 11.91 -14.10
CA GLY A 35 4.29 10.93 -13.01
C GLY A 35 2.98 10.14 -12.91
N GLY A 36 1.85 10.82 -13.10
CA GLY A 36 0.52 10.20 -13.15
C GLY A 36 0.37 9.23 -14.32
N MET A 37 0.81 9.60 -15.53
CA MET A 37 0.81 8.72 -16.70
C MET A 37 1.71 7.50 -16.49
N TRP A 38 2.93 7.70 -15.99
CA TRP A 38 3.84 6.60 -15.70
C TRP A 38 3.26 5.61 -14.70
N ARG A 39 2.70 6.12 -13.61
CA ARG A 39 2.06 5.32 -12.58
C ARG A 39 0.83 4.56 -13.10
N ALA A 40 0.01 5.19 -13.95
CA ALA A 40 -1.13 4.53 -14.57
C ALA A 40 -0.69 3.34 -15.45
N GLU A 41 0.37 3.48 -16.24
CA GLU A 41 0.93 2.39 -17.03
C GLU A 41 1.53 1.28 -16.16
N TYR A 42 2.24 1.63 -15.08
CA TYR A 42 2.72 0.65 -14.11
C TYR A 42 1.56 -0.17 -13.50
N LEU A 43 0.48 0.49 -13.09
CA LEU A 43 -0.71 -0.21 -12.56
C LEU A 43 -1.34 -1.12 -13.61
N ARG A 44 -1.47 -0.67 -14.86
CA ARG A 44 -2.00 -1.48 -15.96
C ARG A 44 -1.17 -2.76 -16.18
N LEU A 45 0.15 -2.65 -16.12
CA LEU A 45 1.05 -3.80 -16.27
C LEU A 45 0.93 -4.77 -15.09
N THR A 46 0.92 -4.27 -13.86
CA THR A 46 0.84 -5.12 -12.66
C THR A 46 -0.49 -5.87 -12.54
N TYR A 47 -1.60 -5.28 -13.01
CA TYR A 47 -2.90 -5.98 -13.04
C TYR A 47 -2.98 -7.08 -14.08
N GLY A 48 -2.19 -7.00 -15.13
CA GLY A 48 -2.21 -7.96 -16.23
C GLY A 48 -1.15 -9.05 -16.16
N CYS A 49 -0.14 -8.92 -15.28
CA CYS A 49 1.03 -9.80 -15.32
C CYS A 49 0.80 -11.20 -14.73
N GLY A 50 -0.25 -11.42 -13.94
CA GLY A 50 -0.47 -12.70 -13.26
C GLY A 50 0.58 -12.97 -12.19
N ALA A 51 1.49 -13.93 -12.42
CA ALA A 51 2.61 -14.17 -11.54
C ALA A 51 3.60 -12.98 -11.51
N TYR A 52 4.40 -12.90 -10.44
CA TYR A 52 5.37 -11.82 -10.26
C TYR A 52 6.34 -11.70 -11.45
N VAL A 53 6.44 -10.50 -11.96
CA VAL A 53 7.49 -10.05 -12.88
C VAL A 53 8.31 -9.02 -12.10
N PRO A 54 9.66 -8.96 -12.24
CA PRO A 54 10.47 -8.02 -11.49
C PRO A 54 9.93 -6.58 -11.55
N TYR A 55 9.78 -5.97 -10.39
CA TYR A 55 9.18 -4.63 -10.22
C TYR A 55 9.91 -3.59 -11.07
N GLU A 56 11.23 -3.58 -11.03
CA GLU A 56 12.08 -2.63 -11.75
C GLU A 56 11.90 -2.76 -13.28
N GLN A 57 11.64 -3.98 -13.77
CA GLN A 57 11.33 -4.22 -15.18
C GLN A 57 9.97 -3.61 -15.58
N LEU A 58 8.94 -3.79 -14.74
CA LEU A 58 7.62 -3.22 -15.00
C LEU A 58 7.64 -1.70 -14.93
N VAL A 59 8.34 -1.13 -13.95
CA VAL A 59 8.52 0.32 -13.79
C VAL A 59 9.22 0.91 -15.03
N ARG A 60 10.27 0.27 -15.52
CA ARG A 60 11.00 0.68 -16.74
C ARG A 60 10.12 0.57 -17.98
N THR A 61 9.38 -0.53 -18.12
CA THR A 61 8.46 -0.70 -19.24
C THR A 61 7.36 0.36 -19.22
N ALA A 62 6.80 0.66 -18.06
CA ALA A 62 5.82 1.72 -17.88
C ALA A 62 6.39 3.11 -18.21
N ALA A 63 7.64 3.40 -17.84
CA ALA A 63 8.31 4.67 -18.17
C ALA A 63 8.40 4.87 -19.68
N ARG A 64 8.84 3.86 -20.42
CA ARG A 64 8.90 3.90 -21.90
C ARG A 64 7.52 4.15 -22.52
N THR A 65 6.50 3.45 -22.03
CA THR A 65 5.13 3.61 -22.53
C THR A 65 4.58 5.01 -22.23
N ALA A 66 4.95 5.60 -21.11
CA ALA A 66 4.60 6.96 -20.72
C ALA A 66 5.45 8.03 -21.41
N GLY A 67 6.40 7.66 -22.30
CA GLY A 67 7.25 8.59 -23.04
C GLY A 67 8.42 9.15 -22.22
N LEU A 68 8.76 8.52 -21.09
CA LEU A 68 9.90 8.90 -20.26
C LEU A 68 11.19 8.22 -20.74
N PRO A 69 12.37 8.80 -20.49
CA PRO A 69 13.65 8.19 -20.82
C PRO A 69 13.88 6.93 -19.96
N ASP A 70 14.65 5.97 -20.48
CA ASP A 70 14.98 4.72 -19.77
C ASP A 70 15.64 4.97 -18.40
N ALA A 71 16.42 6.02 -18.28
CA ALA A 71 17.06 6.43 -17.03
C ALA A 71 16.05 6.82 -15.92
N ALA A 72 14.78 7.10 -16.25
CA ALA A 72 13.80 7.49 -15.24
C ALA A 72 13.57 6.36 -14.21
N ALA A 73 13.56 5.10 -14.65
CA ALA A 73 13.40 3.96 -13.75
C ALA A 73 14.60 3.78 -12.81
N ASP A 74 15.82 3.99 -13.32
CA ASP A 74 17.04 3.92 -12.52
C ASP A 74 17.10 5.09 -11.52
N THR A 75 16.74 6.30 -11.96
CA THR A 75 16.64 7.48 -11.09
C THR A 75 15.59 7.26 -9.98
N LEU A 76 14.45 6.63 -10.29
CA LEU A 76 13.43 6.33 -9.29
C LEU A 76 13.99 5.35 -8.23
N ASP A 77 14.71 4.32 -8.66
CA ASP A 77 15.35 3.36 -7.77
C ASP A 77 16.38 4.03 -6.85
N GLU A 78 17.28 4.84 -7.40
CA GLU A 78 18.28 5.60 -6.63
C GLU A 78 17.63 6.54 -5.59
N ARG A 79 16.53 7.19 -5.99
CA ARG A 79 15.80 8.13 -5.12
C ARG A 79 14.78 7.46 -4.19
N TRP A 80 14.70 6.15 -4.16
CA TRP A 80 13.78 5.42 -3.28
C TRP A 80 14.00 5.73 -1.80
N VAL A 81 15.23 6.08 -1.43
CA VAL A 81 15.61 6.53 -0.09
C VAL A 81 15.01 7.89 0.31
N GLU A 82 14.46 8.64 -0.64
CA GLU A 82 13.80 9.93 -0.39
C GLU A 82 12.32 9.79 -0.01
N LEU A 83 11.76 8.56 -0.04
CA LEU A 83 10.39 8.32 0.39
C LEU A 83 10.17 8.86 1.80
N ALA A 84 9.24 9.81 1.93
CA ALA A 84 8.85 10.41 3.19
C ALA A 84 7.56 9.80 3.72
N ALA A 85 7.41 9.74 5.04
CA ALA A 85 6.13 9.36 5.63
C ALA A 85 5.09 10.47 5.39
N TRP A 86 3.84 10.06 5.13
CA TRP A 86 2.73 11.00 5.20
C TRP A 86 2.59 11.58 6.61
N SER A 87 2.15 12.83 6.69
CA SER A 87 1.80 13.44 7.99
C SER A 87 0.79 12.57 8.74
N GLY A 88 1.06 12.29 10.02
CA GLY A 88 0.23 11.42 10.86
C GLY A 88 0.54 9.92 10.72
N ALA A 89 1.41 9.50 9.79
CA ALA A 89 1.70 8.06 9.59
C ALA A 89 2.49 7.46 10.76
N GLN A 90 3.55 8.14 11.20
CA GLN A 90 4.34 7.64 12.34
C GLN A 90 3.52 7.66 13.63
N GLU A 91 2.76 8.72 13.86
CA GLU A 91 1.90 8.86 15.04
C GLU A 91 0.82 7.76 15.09
N ALA A 92 0.23 7.42 13.94
CA ALA A 92 -0.74 6.33 13.87
C ALA A 92 -0.11 4.97 14.15
N LEU A 93 1.11 4.72 13.65
CA LEU A 93 1.87 3.49 13.92
C LEU A 93 2.28 3.39 15.40
N ASP A 94 2.78 4.47 15.99
CA ASP A 94 3.14 4.53 17.41
C ASP A 94 1.96 4.23 18.32
N ALA A 95 0.77 4.75 17.96
CA ALA A 95 -0.47 4.50 18.70
C ALA A 95 -0.97 3.04 18.58
N LEU A 96 -0.56 2.31 17.56
CA LEU A 96 -0.90 0.90 17.33
C LEU A 96 0.13 -0.06 17.91
N GLN A 97 1.37 0.38 18.06
CA GLN A 97 2.47 -0.44 18.56
C GLN A 97 2.15 -1.03 19.93
N GLY A 98 2.38 -2.33 20.10
CA GLY A 98 2.07 -3.05 21.33
C GLY A 98 0.58 -3.35 21.59
N ARG A 99 -0.34 -2.79 20.78
CA ARG A 99 -1.77 -3.04 20.86
C ARG A 99 -2.26 -4.09 19.86
N THR A 100 -1.57 -4.20 18.72
CA THR A 100 -1.95 -5.06 17.61
C THR A 100 -0.70 -5.42 16.80
N LYS A 101 -0.75 -6.51 16.03
CA LYS A 101 0.32 -6.83 15.09
C LYS A 101 0.30 -5.88 13.91
N LEU A 102 1.47 -5.47 13.43
CA LEU A 102 1.63 -4.53 12.32
C LEU A 102 2.34 -5.20 11.14
N ALA A 103 1.68 -5.23 10.01
CA ALA A 103 2.22 -5.85 8.81
C ALA A 103 2.10 -4.94 7.59
N VAL A 104 3.00 -5.15 6.63
CA VAL A 104 3.01 -4.46 5.33
C VAL A 104 2.64 -5.43 4.22
N VAL A 105 1.86 -4.95 3.24
CA VAL A 105 1.63 -5.62 1.96
C VAL A 105 1.85 -4.61 0.82
N ALA A 106 3.00 -4.71 0.15
CA ALA A 106 3.46 -3.70 -0.82
C ALA A 106 3.66 -4.28 -2.23
N ASN A 107 3.35 -3.46 -3.25
CA ASN A 107 3.58 -3.80 -4.67
C ASN A 107 4.97 -3.30 -5.11
N CYS A 108 6.02 -4.01 -4.72
CA CYS A 108 7.40 -3.73 -5.14
C CYS A 108 8.28 -5.00 -5.00
N SER A 109 9.57 -4.89 -5.34
CA SER A 109 10.57 -5.91 -5.05
C SER A 109 10.86 -5.98 -3.54
N GLU A 110 11.41 -7.09 -3.08
CA GLU A 110 11.75 -7.29 -1.65
C GLU A 110 12.77 -6.24 -1.19
N ARG A 111 13.79 -5.99 -1.98
CA ARG A 111 14.81 -4.98 -1.70
C ARG A 111 14.19 -3.60 -1.46
N LEU A 112 13.36 -3.13 -2.38
CA LEU A 112 12.72 -1.81 -2.29
C LEU A 112 11.66 -1.76 -1.18
N GLY A 113 10.95 -2.85 -0.95
CA GLY A 113 9.99 -2.97 0.15
C GLY A 113 10.65 -2.84 1.52
N MET A 114 11.78 -3.50 1.73
CA MET A 114 12.54 -3.40 2.97
C MET A 114 13.15 -2.01 3.18
N LEU A 115 13.68 -1.38 2.12
CA LEU A 115 14.16 0.01 2.18
C LEU A 115 13.03 0.98 2.56
N ALA A 116 11.87 0.84 1.92
CA ALA A 116 10.71 1.67 2.20
C ALA A 116 10.15 1.44 3.62
N ALA A 117 10.03 0.19 4.07
CA ALA A 117 9.58 -0.12 5.43
C ALA A 117 10.51 0.45 6.50
N GLY A 118 11.81 0.49 6.23
CA GLY A 118 12.82 1.10 7.10
C GLY A 118 12.74 2.63 7.19
N ARG A 119 11.90 3.30 6.38
CA ARG A 119 11.63 4.76 6.51
C ARG A 119 10.71 5.09 7.68
N LEU A 120 10.06 4.09 8.24
CA LEU A 120 9.16 4.20 9.38
C LEU A 120 9.82 3.54 10.60
N ASN A 121 9.84 4.26 11.72
CA ASN A 121 10.46 3.80 12.95
C ASN A 121 9.52 2.85 13.70
N ILE A 122 9.33 1.64 13.17
CA ILE A 122 8.45 0.64 13.76
C ILE A 122 9.03 -0.77 13.57
N PRO A 123 8.96 -1.66 14.56
CA PRO A 123 9.24 -3.08 14.38
C PRO A 123 8.03 -3.74 13.69
N TRP A 124 8.16 -4.05 12.42
CA TRP A 124 7.13 -4.75 11.68
C TRP A 124 7.08 -6.23 12.05
N ASP A 125 5.90 -6.75 12.37
CA ASP A 125 5.71 -8.20 12.56
C ASP A 125 5.87 -8.96 11.25
N CYS A 126 5.57 -8.31 10.11
CA CYS A 126 5.71 -8.91 8.80
C CYS A 126 5.79 -7.84 7.70
N VAL A 127 6.67 -8.03 6.75
CA VAL A 127 6.70 -7.29 5.47
C VAL A 127 6.52 -8.30 4.35
N VAL A 128 5.47 -8.13 3.55
CA VAL A 128 5.18 -8.91 2.35
C VAL A 128 5.22 -7.98 1.16
N THR A 129 6.06 -8.31 0.19
CA THR A 129 6.13 -7.63 -1.10
C THR A 129 5.51 -8.47 -2.20
N ALA A 130 5.27 -7.88 -3.36
CA ALA A 130 4.81 -8.62 -4.53
C ALA A 130 5.80 -9.73 -4.91
N GLU A 131 7.10 -9.48 -4.79
CA GLU A 131 8.16 -10.47 -5.02
C GLU A 131 8.06 -11.64 -4.04
N THR A 132 8.01 -11.36 -2.75
CA THR A 132 7.88 -12.39 -1.71
C THR A 132 6.60 -13.22 -1.85
N ALA A 133 5.50 -12.58 -2.28
CA ALA A 133 4.22 -13.25 -2.48
C ALA A 133 4.10 -13.98 -3.82
N GLY A 134 4.98 -13.66 -4.79
CA GLY A 134 4.89 -14.15 -6.15
C GLY A 134 3.77 -13.53 -6.99
N TYR A 135 3.08 -12.51 -6.47
CA TYR A 135 1.93 -11.83 -7.11
C TYR A 135 1.80 -10.39 -6.64
N TYR A 136 1.32 -9.52 -7.54
CA TYR A 136 0.96 -8.15 -7.21
C TYR A 136 -0.45 -8.04 -6.62
N LYS A 137 -0.66 -7.12 -5.67
CA LYS A 137 -2.01 -6.65 -5.33
C LYS A 137 -2.69 -6.10 -6.62
N PRO A 138 -3.98 -6.31 -6.82
CA PRO A 138 -4.98 -6.75 -5.86
C PRO A 138 -5.18 -8.28 -5.79
N ASP A 139 -4.27 -9.11 -6.30
CA ASP A 139 -4.38 -10.55 -6.07
C ASP A 139 -4.53 -10.84 -4.57
N PRO A 140 -5.39 -11.77 -4.15
CA PRO A 140 -5.60 -12.07 -2.73
C PRO A 140 -4.39 -12.73 -2.04
N ARG A 141 -3.45 -13.31 -2.79
CA ARG A 141 -2.31 -14.08 -2.24
C ARG A 141 -1.36 -13.25 -1.37
N PRO A 142 -0.95 -12.00 -1.73
CA PRO A 142 -0.13 -11.18 -0.84
C PRO A 142 -0.77 -10.92 0.53
N TYR A 143 -2.07 -10.65 0.56
CA TYR A 143 -2.80 -10.42 1.81
C TYR A 143 -2.89 -11.70 2.65
N ARG A 144 -3.21 -12.84 2.02
CA ARG A 144 -3.26 -14.15 2.71
C ARG A 144 -1.91 -14.55 3.26
N LEU A 145 -0.82 -14.29 2.52
CA LEU A 145 0.53 -14.57 2.99
C LEU A 145 0.87 -13.74 4.23
N ALA A 146 0.54 -12.44 4.25
CA ALA A 146 0.77 -11.59 5.41
C ALA A 146 -0.01 -12.10 6.62
N LEU A 147 -1.30 -12.39 6.46
CA LEU A 147 -2.15 -12.94 7.52
C LEU A 147 -1.62 -14.27 8.07
N ALA A 148 -1.18 -15.16 7.18
CA ALA A 148 -0.60 -16.45 7.58
C ALA A 148 0.71 -16.28 8.36
N ARG A 149 1.60 -15.36 7.94
CA ARG A 149 2.87 -15.12 8.63
C ARG A 149 2.69 -14.55 10.03
N ILE A 150 1.65 -13.76 10.24
CA ILE A 150 1.35 -13.19 11.55
C ILE A 150 0.35 -14.01 12.38
N ASP A 151 -0.15 -15.13 11.83
CA ASP A 151 -1.12 -16.02 12.48
C ASP A 151 -2.37 -15.26 13.00
N VAL A 152 -3.02 -14.51 12.09
CA VAL A 152 -4.26 -13.77 12.40
C VAL A 152 -5.28 -14.02 11.30
N PRO A 153 -6.50 -14.45 11.63
CA PRO A 153 -7.56 -14.60 10.64
C PRO A 153 -8.03 -13.23 10.12
N ALA A 154 -8.42 -13.17 8.84
CA ALA A 154 -8.85 -11.94 8.20
C ALA A 154 -9.99 -11.22 8.94
N ALA A 155 -10.92 -11.96 9.52
CA ALA A 155 -12.04 -11.41 10.29
C ALA A 155 -11.61 -10.63 11.55
N GLU A 156 -10.39 -10.86 12.03
CA GLU A 156 -9.80 -10.22 13.21
C GLU A 156 -8.74 -9.17 12.82
N ALA A 157 -8.64 -8.84 11.53
CA ALA A 157 -7.68 -7.91 11.00
C ALA A 157 -8.35 -6.77 10.22
N ALA A 158 -7.60 -5.67 10.07
CA ALA A 158 -7.96 -4.56 9.20
C ALA A 158 -6.85 -4.29 8.18
N PHE A 159 -7.20 -3.69 7.04
CA PHE A 159 -6.24 -3.25 6.02
C PHE A 159 -6.38 -1.75 5.78
N VAL A 160 -5.27 -1.04 5.85
CA VAL A 160 -5.17 0.38 5.50
C VAL A 160 -4.69 0.49 4.06
N ALA A 161 -5.61 0.82 3.17
CA ALA A 161 -5.37 0.98 1.74
C ALA A 161 -4.84 2.38 1.43
N GLY A 162 -3.91 2.50 0.51
CA GLY A 162 -3.50 3.79 -0.07
C GLY A 162 -4.07 4.01 -1.47
N SER A 163 -4.55 2.93 -2.10
CA SER A 163 -5.17 2.96 -3.41
C SER A 163 -6.54 2.29 -3.38
N GLY A 164 -7.48 2.84 -4.15
CA GLY A 164 -8.79 2.19 -4.34
C GLY A 164 -8.71 0.80 -4.98
N TYR A 165 -7.61 0.47 -5.62
CA TYR A 165 -7.37 -0.88 -6.16
C TYR A 165 -7.09 -1.93 -5.08
N ASP A 166 -6.53 -1.54 -3.94
CA ASP A 166 -6.33 -2.43 -2.79
C ASP A 166 -7.64 -3.02 -2.28
N LEU A 167 -8.75 -2.27 -2.45
CA LEU A 167 -10.06 -2.66 -1.96
C LEU A 167 -10.57 -3.98 -2.58
N PHE A 168 -10.18 -4.30 -3.82
CA PHE A 168 -10.53 -5.57 -4.45
C PHE A 168 -9.90 -6.76 -3.70
N GLY A 169 -8.59 -6.72 -3.49
CA GLY A 169 -7.84 -7.82 -2.86
C GLY A 169 -8.16 -7.95 -1.38
N ALA A 170 -8.20 -6.85 -0.64
CA ALA A 170 -8.55 -6.86 0.78
C ALA A 170 -9.95 -7.42 1.02
N ARG A 171 -10.94 -7.00 0.22
CA ARG A 171 -12.30 -7.53 0.28
C ARG A 171 -12.37 -9.02 -0.05
N ALA A 172 -11.62 -9.46 -1.07
CA ALA A 172 -11.59 -10.87 -1.50
C ALA A 172 -11.09 -11.83 -0.41
N VAL A 173 -10.32 -11.34 0.56
CA VAL A 173 -9.86 -12.13 1.71
C VAL A 173 -10.66 -11.86 2.99
N GLY A 174 -11.64 -10.97 2.96
CA GLY A 174 -12.53 -10.68 4.10
C GLY A 174 -11.98 -9.64 5.09
N LEU A 175 -10.99 -8.84 4.70
CA LEU A 175 -10.46 -7.76 5.53
C LEU A 175 -11.41 -6.56 5.60
N ARG A 176 -11.56 -5.96 6.77
CA ARG A 176 -12.12 -4.63 6.91
C ARG A 176 -11.11 -3.62 6.36
N THR A 177 -11.59 -2.58 5.67
CA THR A 177 -10.72 -1.63 4.96
C THR A 177 -10.92 -0.21 5.43
N TYR A 178 -9.81 0.46 5.75
CA TYR A 178 -9.69 1.91 5.87
C TYR A 178 -8.97 2.41 4.63
N TRP A 179 -9.57 3.29 3.84
CA TRP A 179 -8.88 3.87 2.70
C TRP A 179 -8.33 5.25 3.07
N HIS A 180 -7.02 5.34 3.24
CA HIS A 180 -6.28 6.59 3.38
C HIS A 180 -6.15 7.23 2.00
N ASN A 181 -7.18 7.96 1.59
CA ASN A 181 -7.26 8.61 0.27
C ASN A 181 -6.62 10.01 0.31
N ARG A 182 -5.33 10.07 0.61
CA ARG A 182 -4.57 11.30 0.84
C ARG A 182 -4.59 12.26 -0.36
N VAL A 183 -4.57 11.72 -1.57
CA VAL A 183 -4.47 12.48 -2.82
C VAL A 183 -5.78 12.51 -3.60
N ALA A 184 -6.90 12.27 -2.94
CA ALA A 184 -8.26 12.36 -3.48
C ALA A 184 -8.46 11.55 -4.79
N LEU A 185 -7.96 10.31 -4.80
CA LEU A 185 -8.12 9.41 -5.95
C LEU A 185 -9.60 9.04 -6.15
N LYS A 186 -10.02 8.99 -7.40
CA LYS A 186 -11.31 8.40 -7.73
C LYS A 186 -11.25 6.90 -7.48
N ARG A 187 -12.27 6.36 -6.79
CA ARG A 187 -12.41 4.92 -6.63
C ARG A 187 -12.57 4.26 -8.00
N PRO A 188 -11.79 3.19 -8.31
CA PRO A 188 -11.93 2.48 -9.57
C PRO A 188 -13.33 1.93 -9.76
N ASP A 189 -13.79 1.90 -11.02
CA ASP A 189 -15.07 1.31 -11.36
C ASP A 189 -15.11 -0.14 -10.87
N ARG A 190 -16.26 -0.57 -10.31
CA ARG A 190 -16.47 -1.89 -9.71
C ARG A 190 -15.65 -2.20 -8.44
N ALA A 191 -14.76 -1.33 -7.98
CA ALA A 191 -14.14 -1.53 -6.68
C ALA A 191 -15.20 -1.47 -5.58
N PRO A 192 -15.17 -2.39 -4.60
CA PRO A 192 -16.07 -2.31 -3.46
C PRO A 192 -15.81 -1.01 -2.70
N PRO A 193 -16.80 -0.46 -1.99
CA PRO A 193 -16.56 0.65 -1.09
C PRO A 193 -15.61 0.20 0.04
N ALA A 194 -14.75 1.11 0.50
CA ALA A 194 -14.05 0.93 1.77
C ALA A 194 -15.06 0.92 2.93
N ASN A 195 -14.71 0.29 4.04
CA ASN A 195 -15.53 0.40 5.25
C ASN A 195 -15.44 1.82 5.83
N PHE A 196 -14.30 2.49 5.64
CA PHE A 196 -14.11 3.89 5.98
C PHE A 196 -13.11 4.53 5.01
N GLU A 197 -13.34 5.79 4.64
CA GLU A 197 -12.44 6.57 3.78
C GLU A 197 -12.14 7.91 4.45
N SER A 198 -10.87 8.31 4.45
CA SER A 198 -10.43 9.59 5.01
C SER A 198 -9.18 10.09 4.26
N PRO A 199 -8.99 11.41 4.12
CA PRO A 199 -7.75 11.98 3.61
C PRO A 199 -6.61 12.01 4.63
N THR A 200 -6.84 11.59 5.89
CA THR A 200 -5.85 11.55 6.97
C THR A 200 -5.88 10.23 7.72
N LEU A 201 -4.83 9.94 8.50
CA LEU A 201 -4.77 8.79 9.40
C LEU A 201 -5.31 9.09 10.81
N ASP A 202 -5.69 10.32 11.13
CA ASP A 202 -6.20 10.72 12.45
C ASP A 202 -7.46 9.96 12.86
N GLN A 203 -8.26 9.53 11.87
CA GLN A 203 -9.49 8.79 12.09
C GLN A 203 -9.26 7.26 12.20
N LEU A 204 -8.03 6.79 11.96
CA LEU A 204 -7.73 5.35 11.95
C LEU A 204 -8.01 4.70 13.32
N ILE A 205 -7.45 5.25 14.40
CA ILE A 205 -7.64 4.70 15.75
C ILE A 205 -9.12 4.76 16.17
N PRO A 206 -9.83 5.91 16.07
CA PRO A 206 -11.26 5.97 16.34
C PRO A 206 -12.09 4.93 15.55
N TRP A 207 -11.76 4.71 14.28
CA TRP A 207 -12.44 3.73 13.45
C TRP A 207 -12.16 2.29 13.91
N LEU A 208 -10.89 1.94 14.20
CA LEU A 208 -10.52 0.62 14.70
C LEU A 208 -11.20 0.28 16.04
N GLU A 209 -11.43 1.28 16.88
CA GLU A 209 -12.12 1.16 18.16
C GLU A 209 -13.66 1.11 18.00
N GLY A 210 -14.19 1.23 16.78
CA GLY A 210 -15.64 1.23 16.52
C GLY A 210 -16.34 2.49 16.99
N ARG A 211 -15.61 3.59 17.15
CA ARG A 211 -16.16 4.92 17.48
C ARG A 211 -16.64 5.69 16.24
N LEU A 212 -16.29 5.20 15.07
CA LEU A 212 -16.72 5.70 13.75
C LEU A 212 -17.41 4.58 12.97
N PRO A 213 -18.38 4.93 12.08
CA PRO A 213 -19.13 3.96 11.29
C PRO A 213 -18.27 3.13 10.35
#